data_419e15893552bf698ed6fb558f0cd030
#
_entry.id   419e15893552bf698ed6fb558f0cd030
#
_cell.length_a   1.000
_cell.length_b   1.000
_cell.length_c   1.000
_cell.angle_alpha   90.00
_cell.angle_beta   90.00
_cell.angle_gamma   90.00
#
_symmetry.space_group_name_H-M   'P 1'
#
loop_
_entity.id
_entity.type
_entity.pdbx_description
1 polymer ?
#
loop_
_entity_poly.entity_id
_entity_poly.type
_entity_poly.pdbx_seq_one_letter_code
_entity_poly.pdbx_strand_id
1 'polypeptide(L)'
;MKSNSIKYLIYFILILCFTFSFNEAEAAPKYSSFSLDANTGKTLHSNKGYQLRYPASLTKVMTLYLIFEDLEKRKIQKSDLITFSRNASRKPASKLGIAEGKTISFSNAIKALAVKSANDVATAVAEHLEGSEEKFALRMTKKARDLGMMSTTFKNASGLHNNYQKTTAFDMAILALRMLKDFPEESKVFALKEFHFEGQKYTSHNKLLFSYSGTKGMKTGYTSM
;
A
#
# COMPACT_ATOMS: atom_id res chain seq x y z
N MET A 1 -1.43 29.24 65.28
CA MET A 1 -2.34 28.23 64.69
C MET A 1 -2.49 28.30 63.18
N LYS A 2 -2.16 29.38 62.44
CA LYS A 2 -2.34 29.51 60.99
C LYS A 2 -1.28 28.74 60.11
N SER A 3 -0.10 28.43 60.67
CA SER A 3 0.99 27.80 59.89
C SER A 3 0.77 26.31 59.52
N ASN A 4 0.07 25.56 60.36
CA ASN A 4 -0.12 24.14 60.14
C ASN A 4 -1.21 23.84 59.09
N SER A 5 -2.23 24.67 58.99
CA SER A 5 -3.31 24.49 58.01
C SER A 5 -2.82 24.62 56.56
N ILE A 6 -1.83 25.52 56.29
CA ILE A 6 -1.25 25.70 54.97
C ILE A 6 -0.42 24.46 54.59
N LYS A 7 0.32 23.87 55.54
CA LYS A 7 1.10 22.65 55.28
C LYS A 7 0.20 21.47 54.92
N TYR A 8 -0.92 21.29 55.62
CA TYR A 8 -1.86 20.21 55.30
C TYR A 8 -2.57 20.43 53.94
N LEU A 9 -2.85 21.67 53.59
CA LEU A 9 -3.41 21.99 52.28
C LEU A 9 -2.42 21.69 51.15
N ILE A 10 -1.13 21.98 51.33
CA ILE A 10 -0.06 21.66 50.37
C ILE A 10 0.12 20.15 50.21
N TYR A 11 0.13 19.40 51.31
CA TYR A 11 0.20 17.94 51.25
C TYR A 11 -1.04 17.33 50.58
N PHE A 12 -2.22 17.86 50.83
CA PHE A 12 -3.45 17.42 50.19
C PHE A 12 -3.44 17.67 48.68
N ILE A 13 -2.94 18.84 48.23
CA ILE A 13 -2.79 19.14 46.81
C ILE A 13 -1.72 18.24 46.17
N LEU A 14 -0.58 17.97 46.84
CA LEU A 14 0.44 17.07 46.37
C LEU A 14 -0.08 15.61 46.25
N ILE A 15 -0.86 15.15 47.18
CA ILE A 15 -1.49 13.82 47.12
C ILE A 15 -2.53 13.78 46.01
N LEU A 16 -3.30 14.82 45.77
CA LEU A 16 -4.27 14.89 44.68
C LEU A 16 -3.57 14.90 43.30
N CYS A 17 -2.41 15.53 43.17
CA CYS A 17 -1.62 15.50 41.97
C CYS A 17 -0.99 14.11 41.71
N PHE A 18 -0.71 13.31 42.74
CA PHE A 18 -0.11 11.97 42.57
C PHE A 18 -1.15 10.90 42.24
N THR A 19 -2.43 11.16 42.40
CA THR A 19 -3.52 10.23 42.02
C THR A 19 -3.95 10.37 40.55
N PHE A 20 -3.40 11.34 39.78
CA PHE A 20 -3.48 11.30 38.37
C PHE A 20 -2.54 10.18 37.90
N SER A 21 -2.99 8.95 38.02
CA SER A 21 -2.45 7.83 37.31
C SER A 21 -2.44 8.20 35.84
N PHE A 22 -1.25 8.42 35.26
CA PHE A 22 -1.09 8.39 33.82
C PHE A 22 -1.47 6.97 33.39
N ASN A 23 -2.74 6.76 33.08
CA ASN A 23 -3.11 5.66 32.22
C ASN A 23 -2.38 5.94 30.93
N GLU A 24 -1.23 5.28 30.71
CA GLU A 24 -0.69 5.13 29.38
C GLU A 24 -1.83 4.54 28.57
N ALA A 25 -2.46 5.38 27.76
CA ALA A 25 -3.45 4.92 26.83
C ALA A 25 -2.69 4.02 25.84
N GLU A 26 -2.69 2.72 26.12
CA GLU A 26 -2.20 1.70 25.22
C GLU A 26 -2.91 1.95 23.90
N ALA A 27 -2.16 2.46 22.91
CA ALA A 27 -2.73 2.84 21.64
C ALA A 27 -3.36 1.59 21.05
N ALA A 28 -4.70 1.52 21.11
CA ALA A 28 -5.45 0.39 20.59
C ALA A 28 -4.93 0.05 19.17
N PRO A 29 -4.68 -1.24 18.86
CA PRO A 29 -4.10 -1.64 17.59
C PRO A 29 -4.86 -0.96 16.44
N LYS A 30 -4.12 -0.33 15.53
CA LYS A 30 -4.66 0.44 14.40
C LYS A 30 -5.26 -0.51 13.35
N TYR A 31 -6.19 -1.35 13.77
CA TYR A 31 -6.86 -2.34 12.94
C TYR A 31 -8.02 -1.72 12.18
N SER A 32 -8.12 -2.04 10.88
CA SER A 32 -9.27 -1.72 10.04
C SER A 32 -9.51 -2.87 9.08
N SER A 33 -10.76 -3.27 8.92
CA SER A 33 -11.16 -4.30 7.95
C SER A 33 -12.43 -3.92 7.23
N PHE A 34 -12.52 -4.38 6.00
CA PHE A 34 -13.70 -4.23 5.15
C PHE A 34 -13.81 -5.44 4.23
N SER A 35 -15.01 -6.00 4.08
CA SER A 35 -15.28 -7.01 3.08
C SER A 35 -16.61 -6.72 2.38
N LEU A 36 -16.64 -7.02 1.08
CA LEU A 36 -17.83 -6.88 0.24
C LEU A 36 -17.99 -8.11 -0.64
N ASP A 37 -19.21 -8.37 -1.05
CA ASP A 37 -19.52 -9.31 -2.10
C ASP A 37 -19.13 -8.71 -3.46
N ALA A 38 -18.25 -9.37 -4.19
CA ALA A 38 -17.70 -8.85 -5.44
C ALA A 38 -18.71 -8.78 -6.60
N ASN A 39 -19.79 -9.56 -6.53
CA ASN A 39 -20.82 -9.58 -7.57
C ASN A 39 -21.85 -8.48 -7.35
N THR A 40 -22.29 -8.31 -6.10
CA THR A 40 -23.37 -7.39 -5.75
C THR A 40 -22.89 -6.04 -5.24
N GLY A 41 -21.63 -5.93 -4.79
CA GLY A 41 -21.09 -4.77 -4.09
C GLY A 41 -21.58 -4.63 -2.65
N LYS A 42 -22.39 -5.58 -2.15
CA LYS A 42 -22.94 -5.53 -0.79
C LYS A 42 -21.83 -5.64 0.26
N THR A 43 -21.84 -4.74 1.23
CA THR A 43 -20.94 -4.84 2.39
C THR A 43 -21.30 -6.05 3.24
N LEU A 44 -20.33 -6.94 3.46
CA LEU A 44 -20.46 -8.13 4.30
C LEU A 44 -19.94 -7.87 5.72
N HIS A 45 -18.87 -7.07 5.85
CA HIS A 45 -18.27 -6.73 7.14
C HIS A 45 -17.54 -5.39 7.06
N SER A 46 -17.60 -4.61 8.13
CA SER A 46 -16.82 -3.38 8.29
C SER A 46 -16.47 -3.17 9.76
N ASN A 47 -15.18 -3.10 10.07
CA ASN A 47 -14.67 -2.65 11.36
C ASN A 47 -13.69 -1.52 11.12
N LYS A 48 -14.05 -0.29 11.51
CA LYS A 48 -13.26 0.92 11.24
C LYS A 48 -12.87 1.05 9.76
N GLY A 49 -13.69 0.52 8.85
CA GLY A 49 -13.39 0.39 7.41
C GLY A 49 -13.15 1.71 6.70
N TYR A 50 -13.69 2.81 7.22
CA TYR A 50 -13.56 4.17 6.70
C TYR A 50 -12.48 5.01 7.39
N GLN A 51 -11.78 4.46 8.40
CA GLN A 51 -10.69 5.18 9.06
C GLN A 51 -9.46 5.26 8.17
N LEU A 52 -8.81 6.43 8.18
CA LEU A 52 -7.58 6.65 7.44
C LEU A 52 -6.44 5.77 7.98
N ARG A 53 -5.75 5.11 7.05
CA ARG A 53 -4.60 4.23 7.29
C ARG A 53 -3.51 4.49 6.27
N TYR A 54 -2.31 4.02 6.56
CA TYR A 54 -1.22 3.99 5.60
C TYR A 54 -1.37 2.73 4.73
N PRO A 55 -1.39 2.85 3.38
CA PRO A 55 -1.57 1.70 2.50
C PRO A 55 -0.36 0.76 2.45
N ALA A 56 0.84 1.25 2.80
CA ALA A 56 2.08 0.53 2.58
C ALA A 56 2.14 -0.04 1.14
N SER A 57 2.67 -1.24 0.95
CA SER A 57 2.78 -1.86 -0.38
C SER A 57 1.45 -2.23 -1.06
N LEU A 58 0.31 -2.05 -0.41
CA LEU A 58 -1.00 -2.12 -1.10
C LEU A 58 -1.12 -1.02 -2.18
N THR A 59 -0.37 0.07 -2.05
CA THR A 59 -0.22 1.13 -3.07
C THR A 59 0.09 0.57 -4.46
N LYS A 60 0.89 -0.51 -4.53
CA LYS A 60 1.28 -1.14 -5.80
C LYS A 60 0.11 -1.76 -6.58
N VAL A 61 -1.03 -1.96 -5.93
CA VAL A 61 -2.27 -2.36 -6.65
C VAL A 61 -2.71 -1.24 -7.58
N MET A 62 -2.65 0.03 -7.14
CA MET A 62 -2.95 1.17 -8.00
C MET A 62 -1.88 1.35 -9.09
N THR A 63 -0.61 1.13 -8.77
CA THR A 63 0.47 1.15 -9.78
C THR A 63 0.22 0.11 -10.89
N LEU A 64 -0.16 -1.13 -10.52
CA LEU A 64 -0.53 -2.18 -11.47
C LEU A 64 -1.81 -1.83 -12.24
N TYR A 65 -2.80 -1.22 -11.60
CA TYR A 65 -4.03 -0.78 -12.25
C TYR A 65 -3.72 0.19 -13.40
N LEU A 66 -2.84 1.18 -13.16
CA LEU A 66 -2.45 2.14 -14.20
C LEU A 66 -1.61 1.51 -15.31
N ILE A 67 -0.74 0.52 -15.00
CA ILE A 67 -0.03 -0.25 -16.03
C ILE A 67 -1.04 -1.00 -16.91
N PHE A 68 -2.02 -1.68 -16.31
CA PHE A 68 -3.02 -2.44 -17.07
C PHE A 68 -3.91 -1.53 -17.92
N GLU A 69 -4.27 -0.36 -17.40
CA GLU A 69 -4.99 0.65 -18.18
C GLU A 69 -4.18 1.13 -19.39
N ASP A 70 -2.88 1.37 -19.25
CA ASP A 70 -2.01 1.81 -20.34
C ASP A 70 -1.74 0.69 -21.35
N LEU A 71 -1.70 -0.57 -20.92
CA LEU A 71 -1.64 -1.75 -21.82
C LEU A 71 -2.93 -1.88 -22.64
N GLU A 72 -4.10 -1.77 -22.01
CA GLU A 72 -5.41 -1.82 -22.66
C GLU A 72 -5.54 -0.70 -23.71
N LYS A 73 -5.11 0.51 -23.36
CA LYS A 73 -5.08 1.67 -24.26
C LYS A 73 -3.96 1.65 -25.29
N ARG A 74 -3.17 0.59 -25.32
CA ARG A 74 -2.02 0.40 -26.23
C ARG A 74 -0.99 1.54 -26.18
N LYS A 75 -0.87 2.23 -25.06
CA LYS A 75 0.17 3.24 -24.81
C LYS A 75 1.54 2.62 -24.55
N ILE A 76 1.53 1.40 -24.02
CA ILE A 76 2.71 0.58 -23.75
C ILE A 76 2.44 -0.86 -24.18
N GLN A 77 3.51 -1.65 -24.32
CA GLN A 77 3.46 -3.08 -24.58
C GLN A 77 4.18 -3.85 -23.47
N LYS A 78 3.81 -5.12 -23.26
CA LYS A 78 4.46 -5.98 -22.26
C LYS A 78 5.96 -6.19 -22.52
N SER A 79 6.39 -6.04 -23.78
CA SER A 79 7.79 -6.14 -24.21
C SER A 79 8.61 -4.87 -23.99
N ASP A 80 7.97 -3.70 -23.84
CA ASP A 80 8.68 -2.44 -23.70
C ASP A 80 9.59 -2.44 -22.47
N LEU A 81 10.76 -1.81 -22.61
CA LEU A 81 11.80 -1.79 -21.60
C LEU A 81 11.73 -0.52 -20.76
N ILE A 82 11.76 -0.71 -19.45
CA ILE A 82 11.82 0.35 -18.45
C ILE A 82 13.26 0.49 -17.99
N THR A 83 13.87 1.66 -18.17
CA THR A 83 15.23 1.95 -17.71
C THR A 83 15.22 2.42 -16.27
N PHE A 84 16.13 1.90 -15.46
CA PHE A 84 16.26 2.27 -14.05
C PHE A 84 17.10 3.55 -13.92
N SER A 85 16.49 4.56 -13.34
CA SER A 85 17.19 5.78 -12.92
C SER A 85 18.02 5.50 -11.65
N ARG A 86 18.90 6.45 -11.32
CA ARG A 86 19.62 6.46 -10.05
C ARG A 86 18.67 6.49 -8.84
N ASN A 87 17.54 7.20 -8.93
CA ASN A 87 16.54 7.26 -7.88
C ASN A 87 15.85 5.91 -7.69
N ALA A 88 15.41 5.26 -8.77
CA ALA A 88 14.79 3.94 -8.71
C ALA A 88 15.74 2.88 -8.14
N SER A 89 16.99 2.80 -8.63
CA SER A 89 17.98 1.79 -8.21
C SER A 89 18.33 1.88 -6.71
N ARG A 90 18.20 3.07 -6.09
CA ARG A 90 18.52 3.33 -4.68
C ARG A 90 17.36 3.13 -3.71
N LYS A 91 16.16 2.79 -4.21
CA LYS A 91 15.01 2.59 -3.30
C LYS A 91 15.28 1.48 -2.28
N PRO A 92 14.80 1.63 -1.04
CA PRO A 92 14.98 0.63 0.00
C PRO A 92 14.19 -0.65 -0.31
N ALA A 93 14.54 -1.74 0.35
CA ALA A 93 13.84 -3.01 0.22
C ALA A 93 12.34 -2.91 0.62
N SER A 94 11.45 -3.73 0.05
CA SER A 94 11.71 -4.83 -0.86
C SER A 94 12.06 -4.34 -2.27
N LYS A 95 13.02 -4.96 -2.95
CA LYS A 95 13.46 -4.56 -4.29
C LYS A 95 14.03 -5.75 -5.07
N LEU A 96 14.17 -5.63 -6.39
CA LEU A 96 14.94 -6.57 -7.21
C LEU A 96 16.44 -6.26 -7.14
N GLY A 97 16.84 -5.02 -6.95
CA GLY A 97 18.23 -4.58 -6.91
C GLY A 97 18.83 -4.29 -8.29
N ILE A 98 18.00 -3.87 -9.24
CA ILE A 98 18.44 -3.55 -10.60
C ILE A 98 19.27 -2.26 -10.57
N ALA A 99 20.46 -2.29 -11.18
CA ALA A 99 21.39 -1.16 -11.22
C ALA A 99 20.89 -0.03 -12.14
N GLU A 100 21.38 1.19 -11.88
CA GLU A 100 21.17 2.37 -12.74
C GLU A 100 21.56 2.06 -14.18
N GLY A 101 20.75 2.50 -15.14
CA GLY A 101 20.93 2.29 -16.58
C GLY A 101 20.53 0.90 -17.09
N LYS A 102 20.30 -0.08 -16.23
CA LYS A 102 19.75 -1.39 -16.62
C LYS A 102 18.25 -1.31 -16.85
N THR A 103 17.71 -2.32 -17.50
CA THR A 103 16.31 -2.34 -17.93
C THR A 103 15.56 -3.58 -17.44
N ILE A 104 14.23 -3.46 -17.38
CA ILE A 104 13.31 -4.57 -17.18
C ILE A 104 12.12 -4.42 -18.13
N SER A 105 11.57 -5.51 -18.67
CA SER A 105 10.34 -5.43 -19.46
C SER A 105 9.12 -5.19 -18.57
N PHE A 106 8.04 -4.56 -19.11
CA PHE A 106 6.76 -4.44 -18.37
C PHE A 106 6.24 -5.79 -17.93
N SER A 107 6.40 -6.85 -18.72
CA SER A 107 6.01 -8.21 -18.32
C SER A 107 6.67 -8.65 -17.02
N ASN A 108 7.97 -8.44 -16.86
CA ASN A 108 8.70 -8.77 -15.65
C ASN A 108 8.42 -7.76 -14.50
N ALA A 109 8.27 -6.48 -14.83
CA ALA A 109 7.92 -5.45 -13.85
C ALA A 109 6.58 -5.74 -13.16
N ILE A 110 5.55 -6.14 -13.92
CA ILE A 110 4.24 -6.54 -13.40
C ILE A 110 4.38 -7.70 -12.40
N LYS A 111 5.13 -8.75 -12.74
CA LYS A 111 5.38 -9.89 -11.84
C LYS A 111 6.17 -9.48 -10.59
N ALA A 112 7.19 -8.64 -10.76
CA ALA A 112 7.99 -8.13 -9.65
C ALA A 112 7.18 -7.28 -8.67
N LEU A 113 6.26 -6.45 -9.17
CA LEU A 113 5.34 -5.65 -8.33
C LEU A 113 4.37 -6.53 -7.57
N ALA A 114 3.77 -7.54 -8.22
CA ALA A 114 2.77 -8.41 -7.61
C ALA A 114 3.38 -9.38 -6.60
N VAL A 115 4.47 -10.07 -6.97
CA VAL A 115 5.06 -11.17 -6.21
C VAL A 115 6.10 -10.67 -5.19
N LYS A 116 7.15 -9.97 -5.67
CA LYS A 116 8.26 -9.49 -4.85
C LYS A 116 7.94 -8.19 -4.12
N SER A 117 6.93 -7.44 -4.60
CA SER A 117 6.61 -6.11 -4.04
C SER A 117 7.75 -5.10 -4.21
N ALA A 118 8.44 -5.13 -5.34
CA ALA A 118 9.68 -4.39 -5.61
C ALA A 118 9.46 -2.87 -5.65
N ASN A 119 10.11 -2.12 -4.74
CA ASN A 119 9.99 -0.66 -4.63
C ASN A 119 10.73 0.05 -5.76
N ASP A 120 11.93 -0.45 -6.09
CA ASP A 120 12.75 0.04 -7.21
C ASP A 120 12.01 -0.06 -8.55
N VAL A 121 11.34 -1.18 -8.80
CA VAL A 121 10.52 -1.38 -10.00
C VAL A 121 9.32 -0.43 -10.00
N ALA A 122 8.64 -0.22 -8.85
CA ALA A 122 7.51 0.70 -8.78
C ALA A 122 7.92 2.14 -9.15
N THR A 123 9.07 2.59 -8.65
CA THR A 123 9.60 3.92 -8.97
C THR A 123 10.02 4.00 -10.43
N ALA A 124 10.73 3.00 -10.97
CA ALA A 124 11.15 2.98 -12.39
C ALA A 124 9.93 3.02 -13.33
N VAL A 125 8.86 2.29 -13.02
CA VAL A 125 7.59 2.34 -13.77
C VAL A 125 6.98 3.75 -13.72
N ALA A 126 6.92 4.36 -12.54
CA ALA A 126 6.35 5.69 -12.37
C ALA A 126 7.11 6.75 -13.18
N GLU A 127 8.45 6.71 -13.13
CA GLU A 127 9.32 7.60 -13.89
C GLU A 127 9.20 7.37 -15.40
N HIS A 128 9.07 6.13 -15.83
CA HIS A 128 8.89 5.78 -17.24
C HIS A 128 7.55 6.31 -17.80
N LEU A 129 6.47 6.14 -17.05
CA LEU A 129 5.12 6.48 -17.53
C LEU A 129 4.80 7.98 -17.47
N GLU A 130 5.32 8.71 -16.48
CA GLU A 130 4.94 10.11 -16.23
C GLU A 130 6.16 11.05 -16.13
N GLY A 131 7.39 10.55 -16.34
CA GLY A 131 8.62 11.32 -16.23
C GLY A 131 9.07 11.59 -14.78
N SER A 132 8.19 11.43 -13.77
CA SER A 132 8.57 11.46 -12.35
C SER A 132 7.59 10.71 -11.47
N GLU A 133 8.06 10.24 -10.30
CA GLU A 133 7.23 9.54 -9.32
C GLU A 133 6.14 10.46 -8.75
N GLU A 134 6.40 11.76 -8.63
CA GLU A 134 5.43 12.76 -8.16
C GLU A 134 4.26 12.94 -9.14
N LYS A 135 4.55 13.07 -10.43
CA LYS A 135 3.50 13.16 -11.47
C LYS A 135 2.68 11.88 -11.53
N PHE A 136 3.33 10.74 -11.41
CA PHE A 136 2.64 9.45 -11.36
C PHE A 136 1.74 9.34 -10.12
N ALA A 137 2.20 9.81 -8.95
CA ALA A 137 1.37 9.84 -7.73
C ALA A 137 0.15 10.76 -7.85
N LEU A 138 0.25 11.87 -8.59
CA LEU A 138 -0.89 12.72 -8.93
C LEU A 138 -1.88 11.97 -9.82
N ARG A 139 -1.40 11.26 -10.85
CA ARG A 139 -2.23 10.39 -11.70
C ARG A 139 -2.90 9.27 -10.90
N MET A 140 -2.17 8.61 -10.00
CA MET A 140 -2.73 7.60 -9.09
C MET A 140 -3.86 8.19 -8.23
N THR A 141 -3.66 9.37 -7.67
CA THR A 141 -4.67 10.03 -6.83
C THR A 141 -5.89 10.45 -7.64
N LYS A 142 -5.70 10.98 -8.84
CA LYS A 142 -6.80 11.27 -9.75
C LYS A 142 -7.59 10.01 -10.09
N LYS A 143 -6.89 8.92 -10.47
CA LYS A 143 -7.52 7.62 -10.75
C LYS A 143 -8.29 7.09 -9.54
N ALA A 144 -7.77 7.25 -8.33
CA ALA A 144 -8.50 6.88 -7.11
C ALA A 144 -9.86 7.60 -7.03
N ARG A 145 -9.92 8.91 -7.30
CA ARG A 145 -11.18 9.66 -7.35
C ARG A 145 -12.13 9.13 -8.43
N ASP A 146 -11.60 8.88 -9.64
CA ASP A 146 -12.37 8.35 -10.77
C ASP A 146 -12.98 6.96 -10.44
N LEU A 147 -12.32 6.17 -9.58
CA LEU A 147 -12.81 4.86 -9.11
C LEU A 147 -13.74 4.93 -7.89
N GLY A 148 -13.93 6.09 -7.28
CA GLY A 148 -14.74 6.26 -6.08
C GLY A 148 -13.97 6.13 -4.75
N MET A 149 -12.63 6.09 -4.78
CA MET A 149 -11.77 6.04 -3.59
C MET A 149 -11.55 7.45 -3.01
N MET A 150 -12.59 8.01 -2.42
CA MET A 150 -12.64 9.44 -2.07
C MET A 150 -11.71 9.82 -0.91
N SER A 151 -11.29 8.88 -0.08
CA SER A 151 -10.42 9.10 1.08
C SER A 151 -8.95 8.72 0.82
N THR A 152 -8.58 8.40 -0.45
CA THR A 152 -7.24 7.93 -0.79
C THR A 152 -6.40 9.01 -1.44
N THR A 153 -5.17 9.19 -0.97
CA THR A 153 -4.15 10.04 -1.58
C THR A 153 -2.86 9.26 -1.70
N PHE A 154 -2.30 9.20 -2.90
CA PHE A 154 -0.99 8.61 -3.16
C PHE A 154 0.08 9.70 -3.26
N LYS A 155 1.31 9.39 -2.80
CA LYS A 155 2.50 10.26 -2.82
C LYS A 155 3.71 9.60 -3.48
N ASN A 156 3.64 8.30 -3.71
CA ASN A 156 4.63 7.52 -4.45
C ASN A 156 3.99 6.25 -5.02
N ALA A 157 4.71 5.57 -5.91
CA ALA A 157 4.24 4.37 -6.59
C ALA A 157 4.41 3.08 -5.78
N SER A 158 5.23 3.12 -4.74
CA SER A 158 5.69 1.92 -4.03
C SER A 158 4.96 1.65 -2.72
N GLY A 159 4.42 2.69 -2.09
CA GLY A 159 3.88 2.61 -0.73
C GLY A 159 4.92 2.84 0.36
N LEU A 160 6.11 3.30 0.01
CA LEU A 160 7.08 3.79 0.98
C LEU A 160 6.46 4.91 1.81
N HIS A 161 6.93 5.04 3.04
CA HIS A 161 6.32 5.95 4.00
C HIS A 161 6.27 7.40 3.50
N ASN A 162 5.10 7.99 3.64
CA ASN A 162 4.85 9.42 3.47
C ASN A 162 3.61 9.77 4.32
N ASN A 163 3.71 10.81 5.15
CA ASN A 163 2.66 11.22 6.09
C ASN A 163 1.33 11.58 5.40
N TYR A 164 1.39 12.02 4.15
CA TYR A 164 0.22 12.41 3.36
C TYR A 164 -0.32 11.29 2.46
N GLN A 165 0.32 10.12 2.45
CA GLN A 165 -0.16 8.95 1.73
C GLN A 165 -1.13 8.18 2.62
N LYS A 166 -2.42 8.30 2.35
CA LYS A 166 -3.50 7.73 3.16
C LYS A 166 -4.50 7.00 2.28
N THR A 167 -5.17 6.05 2.88
CA THR A 167 -6.29 5.29 2.31
C THR A 167 -7.21 4.79 3.42
N THR A 168 -8.28 4.10 3.07
CA THR A 168 -9.16 3.37 3.98
C THR A 168 -9.27 1.91 3.54
N ALA A 169 -9.71 1.01 4.43
CA ALA A 169 -9.97 -0.38 4.06
C ALA A 169 -11.11 -0.47 3.03
N PHE A 170 -12.10 0.43 3.11
CA PHE A 170 -13.17 0.57 2.11
C PHE A 170 -12.61 0.94 0.74
N ASP A 171 -11.81 2.01 0.63
CA ASP A 171 -11.22 2.43 -0.64
C ASP A 171 -10.36 1.33 -1.28
N MET A 172 -9.59 0.60 -0.46
CA MET A 172 -8.80 -0.53 -0.96
C MET A 172 -9.66 -1.69 -1.43
N ALA A 173 -10.84 -1.93 -0.82
CA ALA A 173 -11.79 -2.92 -1.30
C ALA A 173 -12.41 -2.50 -2.65
N ILE A 174 -12.71 -1.20 -2.83
CA ILE A 174 -13.13 -0.64 -4.13
C ILE A 174 -12.06 -0.87 -5.20
N LEU A 175 -10.80 -0.54 -4.90
CA LEU A 175 -9.69 -0.77 -5.84
C LEU A 175 -9.57 -2.26 -6.23
N ALA A 176 -9.68 -3.16 -5.24
CA ALA A 176 -9.63 -4.59 -5.50
C ALA A 176 -10.79 -5.05 -6.39
N LEU A 177 -12.01 -4.58 -6.12
CA LEU A 177 -13.19 -4.88 -6.93
C LEU A 177 -13.02 -4.39 -8.36
N ARG A 178 -12.57 -3.14 -8.54
CA ARG A 178 -12.33 -2.55 -9.87
C ARG A 178 -11.24 -3.30 -10.61
N MET A 179 -10.14 -3.66 -9.94
CA MET A 179 -9.07 -4.48 -10.53
C MET A 179 -9.60 -5.79 -11.13
N LEU A 180 -10.45 -6.50 -10.38
CA LEU A 180 -11.04 -7.76 -10.84
C LEU A 180 -12.05 -7.59 -11.96
N LYS A 181 -12.79 -6.48 -11.98
CA LYS A 181 -13.81 -6.20 -13.00
C LYS A 181 -13.21 -5.67 -14.31
N ASP A 182 -12.30 -4.71 -14.20
CA ASP A 182 -11.75 -4.01 -15.35
C ASP A 182 -10.63 -4.81 -16.03
N PHE A 183 -9.88 -5.60 -15.25
CA PHE A 183 -8.71 -6.36 -15.74
C PHE A 183 -8.73 -7.82 -15.26
N PRO A 184 -9.76 -8.62 -15.62
CA PRO A 184 -9.92 -9.98 -15.10
C PRO A 184 -8.75 -10.91 -15.48
N GLU A 185 -8.16 -10.76 -16.66
CA GLU A 185 -7.04 -11.58 -17.10
C GLU A 185 -5.72 -11.13 -16.45
N GLU A 186 -5.43 -9.83 -16.46
CA GLU A 186 -4.22 -9.25 -15.87
C GLU A 186 -4.17 -9.45 -14.37
N SER A 187 -5.31 -9.41 -13.70
CA SER A 187 -5.43 -9.62 -12.24
C SER A 187 -4.99 -11.01 -11.78
N LYS A 188 -4.92 -11.99 -12.69
CA LYS A 188 -4.39 -13.33 -12.41
C LYS A 188 -2.93 -13.30 -11.93
N VAL A 189 -2.18 -12.23 -12.22
CA VAL A 189 -0.81 -12.04 -11.71
C VAL A 189 -0.73 -12.07 -10.19
N PHE A 190 -1.79 -11.66 -9.49
CA PHE A 190 -1.82 -11.67 -8.03
C PHE A 190 -1.92 -13.07 -7.42
N ALA A 191 -2.31 -14.07 -8.22
CA ALA A 191 -2.34 -15.47 -7.82
C ALA A 191 -1.00 -16.19 -8.01
N LEU A 192 0.00 -15.54 -8.59
CA LEU A 192 1.32 -16.14 -8.76
C LEU A 192 1.99 -16.39 -7.40
N LYS A 193 2.37 -17.63 -7.17
CA LYS A 193 3.09 -18.07 -5.96
C LYS A 193 4.56 -17.67 -6.02
N GLU A 194 5.12 -17.65 -7.22
CA GLU A 194 6.55 -17.37 -7.46
C GLU A 194 6.78 -16.69 -8.81
N PHE A 195 7.95 -16.10 -8.93
CA PHE A 195 8.42 -15.40 -10.12
C PHE A 195 9.95 -15.55 -10.23
N HIS A 196 10.45 -15.82 -11.42
CA HIS A 196 11.87 -15.95 -11.70
C HIS A 196 12.36 -14.75 -12.52
N PHE A 197 13.49 -14.18 -12.11
CA PHE A 197 14.12 -13.07 -12.82
C PHE A 197 15.64 -13.16 -12.63
N GLU A 198 16.40 -13.11 -13.74
CA GLU A 198 17.87 -13.19 -13.77
C GLU A 198 18.43 -14.35 -12.92
N GLY A 199 17.86 -15.54 -13.07
CA GLY A 199 18.27 -16.74 -12.35
C GLY A 199 17.82 -16.80 -10.88
N GLN A 200 17.21 -15.75 -10.34
CA GLN A 200 16.71 -15.74 -8.97
C GLN A 200 15.22 -16.06 -8.91
N LYS A 201 14.83 -16.85 -7.90
CA LYS A 201 13.46 -17.17 -7.56
C LYS A 201 12.96 -16.25 -6.47
N TYR A 202 11.81 -15.62 -6.68
CA TYR A 202 11.10 -14.79 -5.72
C TYR A 202 9.77 -15.44 -5.37
N THR A 203 9.48 -15.60 -4.08
CA THR A 203 8.23 -16.17 -3.57
C THR A 203 7.28 -15.07 -3.12
N SER A 204 5.99 -15.25 -3.35
CA SER A 204 4.96 -14.31 -2.94
C SER A 204 4.90 -14.17 -1.42
N HIS A 205 4.75 -12.94 -0.94
CA HIS A 205 4.54 -12.65 0.48
C HIS A 205 3.10 -12.99 0.95
N ASN A 206 2.18 -13.26 0.03
CA ASN A 206 0.80 -13.62 0.37
C ASN A 206 0.72 -15.11 0.74
N LYS A 207 0.83 -15.40 2.03
CA LYS A 207 0.79 -16.78 2.55
C LYS A 207 -0.52 -17.50 2.25
N LEU A 208 -1.64 -16.79 2.10
CA LEU A 208 -2.94 -17.39 1.78
C LEU A 208 -2.95 -18.11 0.43
N LEU A 209 -2.09 -17.71 -0.52
CA LEU A 209 -1.92 -18.41 -1.79
C LEU A 209 -1.44 -19.87 -1.62
N PHE A 210 -0.81 -20.18 -0.48
CA PHE A 210 -0.24 -21.50 -0.20
C PHE A 210 -1.12 -22.34 0.74
N SER A 211 -1.96 -21.68 1.56
CA SER A 211 -2.69 -22.33 2.64
C SER A 211 -4.22 -22.32 2.48
N TYR A 212 -4.78 -21.46 1.63
CA TYR A 212 -6.23 -21.34 1.47
C TYR A 212 -6.63 -21.55 0.01
N SER A 213 -7.36 -22.64 -0.26
CA SER A 213 -7.87 -22.96 -1.60
C SER A 213 -8.83 -21.87 -2.09
N GLY A 214 -8.70 -21.48 -3.37
CA GLY A 214 -9.52 -20.41 -3.97
C GLY A 214 -9.00 -18.99 -3.79
N THR A 215 -7.88 -18.78 -3.06
CA THR A 215 -7.24 -17.46 -2.97
C THR A 215 -6.78 -17.00 -4.34
N LYS A 216 -7.30 -15.85 -4.79
CA LYS A 216 -6.93 -15.21 -6.08
C LYS A 216 -5.95 -14.03 -5.93
N GLY A 217 -5.53 -13.74 -4.71
CA GLY A 217 -4.64 -12.62 -4.39
C GLY A 217 -5.15 -11.88 -3.15
N MET A 218 -4.91 -10.57 -2.97
CA MET A 218 -4.31 -9.71 -3.95
C MET A 218 -2.87 -9.33 -3.52
N LYS A 219 -2.71 -8.39 -2.60
CA LYS A 219 -1.42 -7.83 -2.21
C LYS A 219 -1.28 -7.76 -0.70
N THR A 220 -0.07 -7.97 -0.19
CA THR A 220 0.30 -7.71 1.20
C THR A 220 1.04 -6.39 1.33
N GLY A 221 1.01 -5.80 2.52
CA GLY A 221 1.79 -4.63 2.88
C GLY A 221 2.28 -4.72 4.32
N TYR A 222 3.37 -4.04 4.62
CA TYR A 222 3.91 -3.89 5.96
C TYR A 222 4.32 -2.45 6.20
N THR A 223 3.99 -1.94 7.38
CA THR A 223 4.50 -0.66 7.90
C THR A 223 4.59 -0.76 9.42
N SER A 224 5.56 -0.10 10.01
CA SER A 224 5.73 0.01 11.47
C SER A 224 4.84 1.10 12.09
N MET A 225 3.96 1.74 11.32
CA MET A 225 3.14 2.88 11.73
C MET A 225 1.70 2.52 11.99
#